data_4594ef9a61fb83e0fe4446b5a4452502
#
_entry.id   4594ef9a61fb83e0fe4446b5a4452502
#
_cell.length_a   1.000
_cell.length_b   1.000
_cell.length_c   1.000
_cell.angle_alpha   90.00
_cell.angle_beta   90.00
_cell.angle_gamma   90.00
#
_symmetry.space_group_name_H-M   'P 1'
#
loop_
_entity.id
_entity.type
_entity.pdbx_description
1 polymer ?
#
loop_
_entity_poly.entity_id
_entity_poly.type
_entity_poly.pdbx_seq_one_letter_code
_entity_poly.pdbx_strand_id
1 'polypeptide(L)'
;TTIILTAMPNEGYHFKEWEVISGGVTIKDDKFTMPNDNVEVKAIFEKDAPPVPTEFTITVKTDGNGTASASHAKAVAGTAITLTATPNTGYHFKKWEVESPAGLVITNNKFTMPNGNVEVKAIFEKDAPPASTEFIVTFDGNGGTPSVGSMTTTNQKLTSLPSASRSGSYSFDGWYTEKSGGTK
;
A
#
# COMPACT_ATOMS: atom_id res chain seq x y z
N THR A 1 62.42 -13.72 32.33
CA THR A 1 62.23 -12.91 31.12
C THR A 1 60.74 -12.85 30.82
N THR A 2 60.22 -11.66 30.48
CA THR A 2 58.84 -11.47 30.02
C THR A 2 58.76 -11.83 28.53
N ILE A 3 57.80 -12.68 28.18
CA ILE A 3 57.48 -13.04 26.80
C ILE A 3 56.20 -12.29 26.41
N ILE A 4 56.21 -11.70 25.19
CA ILE A 4 55.05 -11.04 24.59
C ILE A 4 54.53 -11.93 23.46
N LEU A 5 53.24 -12.21 23.47
CA LEU A 5 52.53 -12.99 22.45
C LEU A 5 51.88 -12.04 21.48
N THR A 6 51.77 -12.45 20.22
CA THR A 6 51.02 -11.74 19.20
C THR A 6 50.23 -12.75 18.39
N ALA A 7 48.96 -12.47 18.18
CA ALA A 7 48.05 -13.28 17.34
C ALA A 7 47.58 -12.43 16.16
N MET A 8 47.66 -12.98 14.94
CA MET A 8 47.19 -12.36 13.72
C MET A 8 46.10 -13.25 13.10
N PRO A 9 44.83 -12.86 13.25
CA PRO A 9 43.74 -13.63 12.65
C PRO A 9 43.77 -13.59 11.11
N ASN A 10 43.36 -14.66 10.47
CA ASN A 10 43.03 -14.64 9.06
C ASN A 10 41.71 -13.91 8.81
N GLU A 11 41.47 -13.52 7.57
CA GLU A 11 40.17 -12.90 7.15
C GLU A 11 38.98 -13.77 7.58
N GLY A 12 37.99 -13.13 8.20
CA GLY A 12 36.77 -13.79 8.71
C GLY A 12 36.95 -14.52 10.04
N TYR A 13 38.04 -14.26 10.74
CA TYR A 13 38.29 -14.78 12.09
C TYR A 13 38.76 -13.65 13.01
N HIS A 14 38.48 -13.77 14.31
CA HIS A 14 39.06 -12.94 15.36
C HIS A 14 39.84 -13.80 16.35
N PHE A 15 40.78 -13.19 17.03
CA PHE A 15 41.50 -13.84 18.12
C PHE A 15 40.54 -14.00 19.31
N LYS A 16 40.49 -15.23 19.86
CA LYS A 16 39.65 -15.53 21.03
C LYS A 16 40.47 -15.50 22.30
N GLU A 17 41.47 -16.36 22.40
CA GLU A 17 42.24 -16.53 23.63
C GLU A 17 43.58 -17.24 23.35
N TRP A 18 44.45 -17.18 24.34
CA TRP A 18 45.64 -18.01 24.41
C TRP A 18 45.33 -19.26 25.26
N GLU A 19 45.60 -20.44 24.73
CA GLU A 19 45.54 -21.72 25.41
C GLU A 19 46.95 -22.12 25.85
N VAL A 20 47.18 -22.34 27.16
CA VAL A 20 48.43 -22.86 27.67
C VAL A 20 48.38 -24.39 27.62
N ILE A 21 49.19 -24.98 26.72
CA ILE A 21 49.23 -26.43 26.51
C ILE A 21 50.19 -27.07 27.56
N SER A 22 51.33 -26.41 27.79
CA SER A 22 52.32 -26.86 28.80
C SER A 22 53.10 -25.71 29.40
N GLY A 23 53.82 -26.03 30.49
CA GLY A 23 54.68 -25.06 31.22
C GLY A 23 54.02 -24.27 32.33
N GLY A 24 52.71 -24.45 32.58
CA GLY A 24 51.98 -23.94 33.77
C GLY A 24 52.02 -22.43 33.95
N VAL A 25 52.18 -21.65 32.86
CA VAL A 25 52.25 -20.18 32.94
C VAL A 25 50.85 -19.57 32.93
N THR A 26 50.76 -18.38 33.51
CA THR A 26 49.54 -17.55 33.45
C THR A 26 49.81 -16.42 32.44
N ILE A 27 48.94 -16.33 31.41
CA ILE A 27 48.96 -15.28 30.41
C ILE A 27 48.05 -14.14 30.85
N LYS A 28 48.61 -12.93 30.92
CA LYS A 28 47.86 -11.70 31.20
C LYS A 28 48.33 -10.60 30.29
N ASP A 29 47.35 -9.90 29.66
CA ASP A 29 47.64 -8.81 28.71
C ASP A 29 48.65 -9.25 27.61
N ASP A 30 48.39 -10.44 27.02
CA ASP A 30 49.23 -11.09 25.99
C ASP A 30 50.71 -11.30 26.44
N LYS A 31 50.95 -11.47 27.74
CA LYS A 31 52.28 -11.65 28.31
C LYS A 31 52.30 -12.74 29.33
N PHE A 32 53.46 -13.37 29.47
CA PHE A 32 53.78 -14.26 30.57
C PHE A 32 55.25 -14.16 30.98
N THR A 33 55.60 -14.60 32.15
CA THR A 33 56.96 -14.72 32.59
C THR A 33 57.49 -16.12 32.30
N MET A 34 58.60 -16.21 31.58
CA MET A 34 59.22 -17.50 31.21
C MET A 34 59.69 -18.20 32.50
N PRO A 35 59.21 -19.43 32.80
CA PRO A 35 59.70 -20.25 33.87
C PRO A 35 61.05 -20.90 33.50
N ASN A 36 61.61 -21.76 34.37
CA ASN A 36 62.80 -22.56 34.07
C ASN A 36 62.46 -23.89 33.35
N ASP A 37 61.39 -23.89 32.56
CA ASP A 37 60.89 -25.07 31.86
C ASP A 37 60.34 -24.65 30.49
N ASN A 38 60.10 -25.63 29.60
CA ASN A 38 59.50 -25.41 28.32
C ASN A 38 58.06 -24.96 28.47
N VAL A 39 57.65 -24.03 27.62
CA VAL A 39 56.26 -23.52 27.56
C VAL A 39 55.71 -23.71 26.13
N GLU A 40 54.51 -24.26 26.05
CA GLU A 40 53.77 -24.33 24.79
C GLU A 40 52.44 -23.57 24.96
N VAL A 41 52.21 -22.62 24.08
CA VAL A 41 50.97 -21.83 24.03
C VAL A 41 50.40 -21.87 22.63
N LYS A 42 49.06 -21.85 22.54
CA LYS A 42 48.32 -21.91 21.29
C LYS A 42 47.40 -20.70 21.19
N ALA A 43 47.40 -20.01 20.06
CA ALA A 43 46.38 -19.02 19.75
C ALA A 43 45.11 -19.69 19.29
N ILE A 44 43.99 -19.37 19.90
CA ILE A 44 42.67 -19.82 19.50
C ILE A 44 41.98 -18.69 18.76
N PHE A 45 41.49 -19.00 17.56
CA PHE A 45 40.72 -18.09 16.73
C PHE A 45 39.31 -18.59 16.57
N GLU A 46 38.35 -17.65 16.53
CA GLU A 46 36.95 -17.93 16.33
C GLU A 46 36.47 -17.26 15.04
N LYS A 47 35.60 -17.93 14.30
CA LYS A 47 35.04 -17.41 13.06
C LYS A 47 34.13 -16.23 13.37
N ASP A 48 34.26 -15.14 12.60
CA ASP A 48 33.39 -13.98 12.72
C ASP A 48 31.93 -14.34 12.39
N ALA A 49 31.01 -13.76 13.13
CA ALA A 49 29.59 -13.89 12.80
C ALA A 49 29.33 -13.22 11.44
N PRO A 50 28.46 -13.79 10.59
CA PRO A 50 28.06 -13.12 9.36
C PRO A 50 27.51 -11.72 9.66
N PRO A 51 27.78 -10.71 8.82
CA PRO A 51 27.25 -9.38 9.00
C PRO A 51 25.70 -9.44 9.01
N VAL A 52 25.11 -8.75 9.98
CA VAL A 52 23.63 -8.64 10.04
C VAL A 52 23.18 -7.78 8.84
N PRO A 53 22.25 -8.26 8.01
CA PRO A 53 21.75 -7.49 6.88
C PRO A 53 21.12 -6.16 7.35
N THR A 54 21.46 -5.07 6.69
CA THR A 54 20.90 -3.75 6.98
C THR A 54 19.47 -3.68 6.47
N GLU A 55 18.52 -3.42 7.36
CA GLU A 55 17.12 -3.17 7.02
C GLU A 55 16.85 -1.68 6.82
N PHE A 56 16.00 -1.36 5.85
CA PHE A 56 15.53 -0.03 5.54
C PHE A 56 14.03 0.09 5.79
N THR A 57 13.59 1.27 6.20
CA THR A 57 12.19 1.56 6.56
C THR A 57 11.37 1.86 5.31
N ILE A 58 10.10 1.40 5.33
CA ILE A 58 9.10 1.70 4.30
C ILE A 58 7.98 2.51 4.96
N THR A 59 7.83 3.76 4.53
CA THR A 59 6.78 4.67 5.00
C THR A 59 5.71 4.78 3.93
N VAL A 60 4.46 4.47 4.29
CA VAL A 60 3.32 4.59 3.39
C VAL A 60 2.37 5.65 3.92
N LYS A 61 2.10 6.66 3.11
CA LYS A 61 1.19 7.77 3.38
C LYS A 61 -0.06 7.70 2.50
N THR A 62 -1.06 8.51 2.83
CA THR A 62 -2.28 8.70 2.00
C THR A 62 -2.61 10.20 1.88
N ASP A 63 -3.49 10.54 0.95
CA ASP A 63 -4.07 11.89 0.82
C ASP A 63 -5.30 12.11 1.73
N GLY A 64 -5.67 11.11 2.56
CA GLY A 64 -6.80 11.15 3.48
C GLY A 64 -8.10 10.55 2.93
N ASN A 65 -8.16 10.21 1.65
CA ASN A 65 -9.36 9.68 0.99
C ASN A 65 -9.39 8.14 0.90
N GLY A 66 -8.56 7.48 1.72
CA GLY A 66 -8.44 6.05 1.83
C GLY A 66 -7.34 5.64 2.80
N THR A 67 -7.11 4.35 2.93
CA THR A 67 -6.03 3.77 3.72
C THR A 67 -5.00 3.08 2.81
N ALA A 68 -3.76 3.01 3.26
CA ALA A 68 -2.71 2.34 2.52
C ALA A 68 -1.72 1.64 3.46
N SER A 69 -1.10 0.56 2.98
CA SER A 69 -0.10 -0.21 3.73
C SER A 69 0.90 -0.88 2.80
N ALA A 70 2.01 -1.31 3.36
CA ALA A 70 2.99 -2.18 2.71
C ALA A 70 3.04 -3.53 3.40
N SER A 71 3.46 -4.58 2.67
CA SER A 71 3.65 -5.93 3.21
C SER A 71 4.68 -6.00 4.35
N HIS A 72 5.60 -5.04 4.41
CA HIS A 72 6.67 -4.93 5.40
C HIS A 72 6.83 -3.47 5.84
N ALA A 73 7.07 -3.24 7.13
CA ALA A 73 7.46 -1.92 7.64
C ALA A 73 8.97 -1.65 7.45
N LYS A 74 9.77 -2.73 7.42
CA LYS A 74 11.22 -2.73 7.14
C LYS A 74 11.59 -3.94 6.33
N ALA A 75 12.61 -3.81 5.49
CA ALA A 75 13.13 -4.91 4.70
C ALA A 75 14.59 -4.67 4.30
N VAL A 76 15.32 -5.75 4.00
CA VAL A 76 16.64 -5.66 3.39
C VAL A 76 16.52 -5.32 1.90
N ALA A 77 17.56 -4.74 1.33
CA ALA A 77 17.63 -4.48 -0.11
C ALA A 77 17.39 -5.76 -0.92
N GLY A 78 16.67 -5.64 -2.04
CA GLY A 78 16.28 -6.78 -2.90
C GLY A 78 14.97 -7.47 -2.51
N THR A 79 14.38 -7.18 -1.34
CA THR A 79 13.10 -7.76 -0.93
C THR A 79 11.96 -7.22 -1.79
N ALA A 80 11.07 -8.11 -2.25
CA ALA A 80 9.84 -7.71 -2.95
C ALA A 80 8.80 -7.18 -1.97
N ILE A 81 8.35 -5.94 -2.17
CA ILE A 81 7.35 -5.27 -1.34
C ILE A 81 6.05 -5.15 -2.11
N THR A 82 4.94 -5.50 -1.46
CA THR A 82 3.59 -5.30 -1.99
C THR A 82 2.90 -4.17 -1.25
N LEU A 83 2.30 -3.24 -1.99
CA LEU A 83 1.51 -2.14 -1.48
C LEU A 83 0.02 -2.47 -1.60
N THR A 84 -0.76 -2.01 -0.64
CA THR A 84 -2.22 -2.13 -0.64
C THR A 84 -2.82 -0.75 -0.41
N ALA A 85 -3.79 -0.37 -1.24
CA ALA A 85 -4.57 0.85 -1.08
C ALA A 85 -6.06 0.50 -1.04
N THR A 86 -6.78 1.04 -0.06
CA THR A 86 -8.22 0.82 0.12
C THR A 86 -8.92 2.18 0.13
N PRO A 87 -9.67 2.53 -0.93
CA PRO A 87 -10.38 3.79 -1.01
C PRO A 87 -11.50 3.91 0.02
N ASN A 88 -11.80 5.12 0.47
CA ASN A 88 -13.03 5.43 1.18
C ASN A 88 -14.24 5.42 0.24
N THR A 89 -15.46 5.32 0.78
CA THR A 89 -16.70 5.36 -0.01
C THR A 89 -16.76 6.63 -0.87
N GLY A 90 -17.05 6.45 -2.16
CA GLY A 90 -17.10 7.55 -3.14
C GLY A 90 -15.75 7.99 -3.69
N TYR A 91 -14.72 7.17 -3.49
CA TYR A 91 -13.38 7.36 -4.06
C TYR A 91 -12.87 6.06 -4.68
N HIS A 92 -11.93 6.17 -5.61
CA HIS A 92 -11.17 5.07 -6.16
C HIS A 92 -9.66 5.35 -6.06
N PHE A 93 -8.86 4.29 -6.05
CA PHE A 93 -7.40 4.44 -6.07
C PHE A 93 -6.95 4.96 -7.43
N LYS A 94 -6.17 6.04 -7.43
CA LYS A 94 -5.65 6.66 -8.66
C LYS A 94 -4.23 6.19 -8.98
N LYS A 95 -3.30 6.36 -8.04
CA LYS A 95 -1.87 6.05 -8.25
C LYS A 95 -1.10 6.00 -6.95
N TRP A 96 0.10 5.44 -7.04
CA TRP A 96 1.16 5.64 -6.06
C TRP A 96 2.04 6.83 -6.49
N GLU A 97 2.38 7.69 -5.54
CA GLU A 97 3.44 8.69 -5.68
C GLU A 97 4.65 8.23 -4.87
N VAL A 98 5.84 8.24 -5.50
CA VAL A 98 7.10 7.97 -4.81
C VAL A 98 7.66 9.30 -4.31
N GLU A 99 7.75 9.45 -2.99
CA GLU A 99 8.34 10.65 -2.37
C GLU A 99 9.86 10.46 -2.19
N SER A 100 10.31 9.22 -1.91
CA SER A 100 11.72 8.85 -1.80
C SER A 100 11.91 7.33 -1.98
N PRO A 101 13.01 6.86 -2.61
CA PRO A 101 14.00 7.62 -3.39
C PRO A 101 13.48 7.97 -4.77
N ALA A 102 14.04 9.02 -5.38
CA ALA A 102 13.73 9.36 -6.77
C ALA A 102 14.08 8.19 -7.71
N GLY A 103 13.19 7.93 -8.68
CA GLY A 103 13.39 6.86 -9.67
C GLY A 103 12.97 5.46 -9.24
N LEU A 104 12.43 5.27 -8.02
CA LEU A 104 11.80 4.01 -7.64
C LEU A 104 10.56 3.76 -8.53
N VAL A 105 10.50 2.57 -9.15
CA VAL A 105 9.38 2.18 -10.02
C VAL A 105 8.46 1.23 -9.27
N ILE A 106 7.17 1.57 -9.24
CA ILE A 106 6.11 0.71 -8.70
C ILE A 106 5.30 0.15 -9.87
N THR A 107 5.25 -1.18 -9.99
CA THR A 107 4.50 -1.88 -11.04
C THR A 107 3.54 -2.87 -10.39
N ASN A 108 2.25 -2.84 -10.76
CA ASN A 108 1.23 -3.72 -10.19
C ASN A 108 1.23 -3.71 -8.65
N ASN A 109 1.32 -2.52 -8.05
CA ASN A 109 1.40 -2.31 -6.61
C ASN A 109 2.60 -2.99 -5.93
N LYS A 110 3.69 -3.21 -6.65
CA LYS A 110 4.91 -3.84 -6.13
C LYS A 110 6.15 -3.06 -6.52
N PHE A 111 7.16 -3.15 -5.66
CA PHE A 111 8.52 -2.67 -5.95
C PHE A 111 9.55 -3.59 -5.27
N THR A 112 10.79 -3.49 -5.71
CA THR A 112 11.92 -4.15 -5.04
C THR A 112 12.59 -3.15 -4.11
N MET A 113 12.81 -3.54 -2.85
CA MET A 113 13.43 -2.69 -1.84
C MET A 113 14.82 -2.21 -2.29
N PRO A 114 15.05 -0.90 -2.42
CA PRO A 114 16.36 -0.35 -2.75
C PRO A 114 17.30 -0.41 -1.54
N ASN A 115 18.56 0.00 -1.75
CA ASN A 115 19.54 0.17 -0.67
C ASN A 115 19.31 1.53 0.03
N GLY A 116 18.15 1.71 0.66
CA GLY A 116 17.76 2.95 1.33
C GLY A 116 16.28 2.94 1.74
N ASN A 117 15.91 3.89 2.58
CA ASN A 117 14.53 4.05 3.02
C ASN A 117 13.61 4.43 1.85
N VAL A 118 12.36 3.98 1.92
CA VAL A 118 11.32 4.25 0.93
C VAL A 118 10.17 5.01 1.56
N GLU A 119 9.69 6.03 0.86
CA GLU A 119 8.50 6.78 1.22
C GLU A 119 7.60 6.90 0.00
N VAL A 120 6.36 6.40 0.13
CA VAL A 120 5.34 6.38 -0.93
C VAL A 120 4.02 6.88 -0.40
N LYS A 121 3.22 7.47 -1.29
CA LYS A 121 1.90 8.00 -0.98
C LYS A 121 0.85 7.44 -1.92
N ALA A 122 -0.25 6.92 -1.36
CA ALA A 122 -1.43 6.54 -2.10
C ALA A 122 -2.27 7.78 -2.40
N ILE A 123 -2.63 7.98 -3.66
CA ILE A 123 -3.51 9.04 -4.13
C ILE A 123 -4.84 8.43 -4.55
N PHE A 124 -5.92 8.99 -4.04
CA PHE A 124 -7.29 8.60 -4.36
C PHE A 124 -7.99 9.74 -5.11
N GLU A 125 -8.94 9.38 -5.95
CA GLU A 125 -9.74 10.34 -6.71
C GLU A 125 -11.21 10.11 -6.41
N LYS A 126 -11.97 11.20 -6.31
CA LYS A 126 -13.41 11.13 -6.07
C LYS A 126 -14.10 10.51 -7.27
N ASP A 127 -15.04 9.60 -7.01
CA ASP A 127 -15.85 8.99 -8.06
C ASP A 127 -16.70 10.03 -8.77
N ALA A 128 -16.81 9.91 -10.09
CA ALA A 128 -17.76 10.70 -10.84
C ALA A 128 -19.18 10.40 -10.35
N PRO A 129 -20.07 11.39 -10.28
CA PRO A 129 -21.49 11.13 -10.05
C PRO A 129 -22.00 10.12 -11.07
N PRO A 130 -22.91 9.20 -10.69
CA PRO A 130 -23.52 8.29 -11.64
C PRO A 130 -24.15 9.09 -12.78
N ALA A 131 -23.96 8.62 -14.02
CA ALA A 131 -24.56 9.26 -15.17
C ALA A 131 -26.08 9.38 -14.97
N SER A 132 -26.60 10.61 -15.04
CA SER A 132 -28.03 10.87 -15.01
C SER A 132 -28.65 10.31 -16.28
N THR A 133 -29.48 9.27 -16.14
CA THR A 133 -30.25 8.75 -17.28
C THR A 133 -31.55 9.54 -17.37
N GLU A 134 -31.71 10.27 -18.45
CA GLU A 134 -32.94 10.99 -18.77
C GLU A 134 -33.87 10.09 -19.59
N PHE A 135 -35.13 10.07 -19.22
CA PHE A 135 -36.19 9.39 -19.95
C PHE A 135 -37.26 10.41 -20.37
N ILE A 136 -37.81 10.23 -21.56
CA ILE A 136 -38.87 11.08 -22.08
C ILE A 136 -40.18 10.34 -21.87
N VAL A 137 -41.13 11.00 -21.20
CA VAL A 137 -42.54 10.55 -21.09
C VAL A 137 -43.37 11.38 -22.07
N THR A 138 -44.03 10.70 -23.00
CA THR A 138 -44.96 11.33 -24.00
C THR A 138 -46.40 11.13 -23.54
N PHE A 139 -47.17 12.17 -23.59
CA PHE A 139 -48.59 12.20 -23.17
C PHE A 139 -49.48 12.16 -24.40
N ASP A 140 -50.28 11.09 -24.57
CA ASP A 140 -51.34 10.99 -25.60
C ASP A 140 -52.67 11.43 -24.98
N GLY A 141 -53.25 12.49 -25.48
CA GLY A 141 -54.50 13.04 -24.98
C GLY A 141 -55.76 12.24 -25.37
N ASN A 142 -55.65 11.10 -26.07
CA ASN A 142 -56.75 10.26 -26.52
C ASN A 142 -57.90 11.07 -27.12
N GLY A 143 -57.59 11.95 -28.07
CA GLY A 143 -58.55 12.87 -28.70
C GLY A 143 -58.75 14.19 -27.97
N GLY A 144 -58.14 14.42 -26.83
CA GLY A 144 -57.94 15.70 -26.19
C GLY A 144 -56.53 16.25 -26.42
N THR A 145 -56.24 17.42 -25.87
CA THR A 145 -54.94 18.07 -25.98
C THR A 145 -54.30 18.11 -24.58
N PRO A 146 -53.13 17.44 -24.39
CA PRO A 146 -52.34 17.62 -23.17
C PRO A 146 -51.78 19.05 -23.07
N SER A 147 -51.69 19.62 -21.88
CA SER A 147 -51.06 20.94 -21.69
C SER A 147 -49.57 20.91 -22.06
N VAL A 148 -48.93 19.74 -21.97
CA VAL A 148 -47.56 19.45 -22.39
C VAL A 148 -47.54 18.09 -23.08
N GLY A 149 -47.00 18.01 -24.29
CA GLY A 149 -46.95 16.77 -25.09
C GLY A 149 -45.93 15.74 -24.62
N SER A 150 -44.84 16.21 -24.00
CA SER A 150 -43.83 15.34 -23.38
C SER A 150 -43.08 16.04 -22.24
N MET A 151 -42.56 15.26 -21.30
CA MET A 151 -41.72 15.73 -20.20
C MET A 151 -40.51 14.81 -20.07
N THR A 152 -39.37 15.40 -19.71
CA THR A 152 -38.16 14.63 -19.36
C THR A 152 -38.15 14.34 -17.86
N THR A 153 -37.79 13.13 -17.50
CA THR A 153 -37.62 12.74 -16.10
C THR A 153 -36.20 12.22 -15.87
N THR A 154 -35.62 12.64 -14.76
CA THR A 154 -34.45 12.02 -14.15
C THR A 154 -34.91 11.16 -12.99
N ASN A 155 -34.24 10.06 -12.68
CA ASN A 155 -34.62 9.13 -11.59
C ASN A 155 -35.98 8.44 -11.76
N GLN A 156 -36.48 8.24 -12.99
CA GLN A 156 -37.68 7.49 -13.34
C GLN A 156 -38.99 8.03 -12.69
N LYS A 157 -38.99 9.27 -12.23
CA LYS A 157 -40.17 9.89 -11.61
C LYS A 157 -40.40 11.30 -12.15
N LEU A 158 -41.64 11.60 -12.57
CA LEU A 158 -42.05 12.98 -12.85
C LEU A 158 -42.44 13.68 -11.53
N THR A 159 -42.08 14.97 -11.42
CA THR A 159 -42.45 15.81 -10.26
C THR A 159 -43.90 16.20 -10.25
N SER A 160 -44.49 16.29 -11.44
CA SER A 160 -45.95 16.58 -11.64
C SER A 160 -46.39 15.99 -12.97
N LEU A 161 -47.67 15.74 -13.11
CA LEU A 161 -48.32 15.34 -14.37
C LEU A 161 -49.02 16.53 -15.00
N PRO A 162 -48.98 16.67 -16.37
CA PRO A 162 -49.67 17.73 -17.06
C PRO A 162 -51.20 17.54 -17.01
N SER A 163 -51.97 18.59 -17.22
CA SER A 163 -53.40 18.52 -17.45
C SER A 163 -53.68 18.21 -18.92
N ALA A 164 -54.90 17.82 -19.22
CA ALA A 164 -55.42 17.68 -20.56
C ALA A 164 -56.80 18.30 -20.70
N SER A 165 -57.11 18.79 -21.87
CA SER A 165 -58.45 19.34 -22.20
C SER A 165 -58.97 18.77 -23.52
N ARG A 166 -60.32 18.71 -23.63
CA ARG A 166 -61.01 18.33 -24.83
C ARG A 166 -62.27 19.19 -24.99
N SER A 167 -62.53 19.67 -26.20
CA SER A 167 -63.76 20.42 -26.50
C SER A 167 -65.03 19.53 -26.39
N GLY A 168 -66.15 20.08 -25.90
CA GLY A 168 -67.39 19.38 -25.64
C GLY A 168 -67.60 18.99 -24.19
N SER A 169 -68.56 18.12 -23.91
CA SER A 169 -68.93 17.67 -22.56
C SER A 169 -67.99 16.58 -22.02
N TYR A 170 -66.69 16.80 -22.05
CA TYR A 170 -65.67 15.85 -21.58
C TYR A 170 -64.97 16.45 -20.35
N SER A 171 -64.63 15.62 -19.38
CA SER A 171 -63.76 15.95 -18.26
C SER A 171 -62.49 15.10 -18.31
N PHE A 172 -61.35 15.71 -17.87
CA PHE A 172 -60.14 14.97 -17.71
C PHE A 172 -60.17 14.18 -16.40
N ASP A 173 -60.08 12.86 -16.50
CA ASP A 173 -60.10 11.95 -15.35
C ASP A 173 -58.71 11.60 -14.84
N GLY A 174 -57.72 11.60 -15.70
CA GLY A 174 -56.33 11.31 -15.34
C GLY A 174 -55.51 10.68 -16.47
N TRP A 175 -54.27 10.39 -16.19
CA TRP A 175 -53.36 9.67 -17.08
C TRP A 175 -53.37 8.19 -16.77
N TYR A 176 -53.37 7.37 -17.79
CA TYR A 176 -53.36 5.90 -17.69
C TYR A 176 -52.17 5.34 -18.44
N THR A 177 -51.68 4.18 -18.02
CA THR A 177 -50.53 3.51 -18.65
C THR A 177 -50.85 2.99 -20.07
N GLU A 178 -52.14 2.78 -20.36
CA GLU A 178 -52.62 2.29 -21.66
C GLU A 178 -53.89 3.02 -22.06
N LYS A 179 -54.18 3.00 -23.39
CA LYS A 179 -55.33 3.67 -23.97
C LYS A 179 -56.67 3.09 -23.50
N SER A 180 -56.71 1.80 -23.11
CA SER A 180 -57.86 1.11 -22.58
C SER A 180 -57.43 0.06 -21.57
N GLY A 181 -58.03 0.08 -20.39
CA GLY A 181 -57.71 -0.90 -19.33
C GLY A 181 -56.43 -0.69 -18.58
N GLY A 182 -55.70 0.42 -18.84
CA GLY A 182 -54.47 0.76 -18.10
C GLY A 182 -54.72 1.24 -16.68
N THR A 183 -53.65 1.29 -15.88
CA THR A 183 -53.66 1.79 -14.48
C THR A 183 -53.53 3.32 -14.49
N LYS A 184 -54.37 4.00 -13.66
CA LYS A 184 -54.30 5.44 -13.40
C LYS A 184 -53.13 5.82 -12.51
#